data_3cd22872478c271e0f28be12e6e19fe0
#
_entry.id   3cd22872478c271e0f28be12e6e19fe0
#
_cell.length_a   1.000
_cell.length_b   1.000
_cell.length_c   1.000
_cell.angle_alpha   90.00
_cell.angle_beta   90.00
_cell.angle_gamma   90.00
#
_symmetry.space_group_name_H-M   'P 1'
#
loop_
_entity.id
_entity.type
_entity.pdbx_description
1 polymer ?
#
loop_
_entity_poly.entity_id
_entity_poly.type
_entity_poly.pdbx_seq_one_letter_code
_entity_poly.pdbx_strand_id
1 'polypeptide(L)'
;FVSLFTDMSSEMVHGLLPLLLATTLGASALMIGLIEGSAEALVLIVKVFSGYLSDAWGRRKPLVLLGYGLAALSKPLFPMAGSVSTIVAARLLDRFGKGIRGAPRDALIADVTPVAIRGSAFGLRQAMDTLGAVVGPLCAVALMTVLLGDIRAVLWFAVLPGLIAV
;
A
#
# COMPACT_ATOMS: atom_id res chain seq x y z
N PHE A 1 -14.56 -0.83 -0.57
CA PHE A 1 -14.06 -0.23 0.68
C PHE A 1 -12.67 -0.73 1.06
N VAL A 2 -12.36 -2.03 0.88
CA VAL A 2 -11.03 -2.60 1.17
C VAL A 2 -9.91 -1.81 0.47
N SER A 3 -10.05 -1.55 -0.84
CA SER A 3 -9.11 -0.73 -1.60
C SER A 3 -8.91 0.67 -1.01
N LEU A 4 -10.01 1.35 -0.68
CA LEU A 4 -9.99 2.70 -0.10
C LEU A 4 -9.16 2.75 1.18
N PHE A 5 -9.44 1.87 2.14
CA PHE A 5 -8.71 1.85 3.41
C PHE A 5 -7.25 1.43 3.25
N THR A 6 -6.97 0.48 2.35
CA THR A 6 -5.59 0.08 2.07
C THR A 6 -4.80 1.22 1.44
N ASP A 7 -5.36 1.90 0.44
CA ASP A 7 -4.67 2.99 -0.24
C ASP A 7 -4.55 4.22 0.67
N MET A 8 -5.59 4.54 1.46
CA MET A 8 -5.50 5.57 2.51
C MET A 8 -4.31 5.28 3.47
N SER A 9 -4.22 4.06 4.00
CA SER A 9 -3.11 3.65 4.87
C SER A 9 -1.75 3.78 4.18
N SER A 10 -1.66 3.28 2.94
CA SER A 10 -0.41 3.27 2.17
C SER A 10 0.05 4.68 1.81
N GLU A 11 -0.87 5.56 1.45
CA GLU A 11 -0.55 6.93 1.05
C GLU A 11 -0.23 7.83 2.26
N MET A 12 -0.81 7.58 3.44
CA MET A 12 -0.36 8.20 4.69
C MET A 12 1.12 7.87 4.96
N VAL A 13 1.50 6.61 4.83
CA VAL A 13 2.90 6.17 5.01
C VAL A 13 3.79 6.76 3.92
N HIS A 14 3.37 6.67 2.65
CA HIS A 14 4.15 7.13 1.50
C HIS A 14 4.48 8.62 1.58
N GLY A 15 3.51 9.45 1.96
CA GLY A 15 3.73 10.89 2.10
C GLY A 15 4.70 11.28 3.23
N LEU A 16 4.76 10.48 4.30
CA LEU A 16 5.63 10.76 5.47
C LEU A 16 6.97 10.05 5.41
N LEU A 17 7.11 9.01 4.58
CA LEU A 17 8.32 8.17 4.54
C LEU A 17 9.58 8.92 4.14
N PRO A 18 9.59 9.79 3.11
CA PRO A 18 10.76 10.60 2.76
C PRO A 18 11.18 11.52 3.92
N LEU A 19 10.19 12.10 4.62
CA LEU A 19 10.44 12.97 5.76
C LEU A 19 11.07 12.19 6.91
N LEU A 20 10.52 11.03 7.28
CA LEU A 20 11.09 10.14 8.32
C LEU A 20 12.52 9.72 7.97
N LEU A 21 12.77 9.30 6.73
CA LEU A 21 14.08 8.88 6.26
C LEU A 21 15.11 10.01 6.33
N ALA A 22 14.74 11.22 5.88
CA ALA A 22 15.65 12.36 5.84
C ALA A 22 15.91 12.94 7.24
N THR A 23 14.85 13.21 8.02
CA THR A 23 14.97 13.96 9.28
C THR A 23 15.36 13.08 10.47
N THR A 24 14.87 11.85 10.52
CA THR A 24 15.08 10.95 11.68
C THR A 24 16.22 9.97 11.46
N LEU A 25 16.40 9.48 10.23
CA LEU A 25 17.39 8.45 9.92
C LEU A 25 18.57 8.96 9.09
N GLY A 26 18.59 10.25 8.71
CA GLY A 26 19.69 10.88 8.00
C GLY A 26 19.95 10.33 6.59
N ALA A 27 18.94 9.75 5.94
CA ALA A 27 19.08 9.19 4.60
C ALA A 27 19.25 10.30 3.55
N SER A 28 20.15 10.09 2.59
CA SER A 28 20.32 11.00 1.47
C SER A 28 19.16 10.93 0.47
N ALA A 29 18.93 12.00 -0.30
CA ALA A 29 17.91 12.02 -1.34
C ALA A 29 18.08 10.88 -2.38
N LEU A 30 19.34 10.55 -2.72
CA LEU A 30 19.65 9.42 -3.60
C LEU A 30 19.18 8.09 -2.99
N MET A 31 19.44 7.87 -1.69
CA MET A 31 19.00 6.66 -1.00
C MET A 31 17.48 6.56 -0.97
N ILE A 32 16.78 7.66 -0.68
CA ILE A 32 15.31 7.70 -0.71
C ILE A 32 14.79 7.36 -2.11
N GLY A 33 15.36 7.94 -3.15
CA GLY A 33 15.00 7.65 -4.54
C GLY A 33 15.23 6.19 -4.93
N LEU A 34 16.33 5.58 -4.49
CA LEU A 34 16.60 4.16 -4.73
C LEU A 34 15.62 3.24 -3.99
N ILE A 35 15.26 3.58 -2.74
CA ILE A 35 14.26 2.81 -1.97
C ILE A 35 12.91 2.86 -2.67
N GLU A 36 12.43 4.06 -3.02
CA GLU A 36 11.13 4.22 -3.68
C GLU A 36 11.12 3.60 -5.09
N GLY A 37 12.14 3.83 -5.89
CA GLY A 37 12.24 3.27 -7.24
C GLY A 37 12.30 1.75 -7.24
N SER A 38 13.09 1.15 -6.36
CA SER A 38 13.16 -0.32 -6.23
C SER A 38 11.83 -0.92 -5.74
N ALA A 39 11.16 -0.24 -4.83
CA ALA A 39 9.86 -0.66 -4.30
C ALA A 39 8.77 -0.64 -5.39
N GLU A 40 8.71 0.40 -6.23
CA GLU A 40 7.77 0.46 -7.34
C GLU A 40 8.11 -0.56 -8.46
N ALA A 41 9.39 -0.75 -8.78
CA ALA A 41 9.81 -1.80 -9.70
C ALA A 41 9.38 -3.19 -9.23
N LEU A 42 9.49 -3.47 -7.92
CA LEU A 42 9.04 -4.72 -7.31
C LEU A 42 7.55 -4.95 -7.53
N VAL A 43 6.70 -3.92 -7.40
CA VAL A 43 5.25 -4.04 -7.65
C VAL A 43 4.98 -4.52 -9.07
N LEU A 44 5.65 -3.91 -10.06
CA LEU A 44 5.44 -4.26 -11.47
C LEU A 44 5.86 -5.70 -11.76
N ILE A 45 7.04 -6.11 -11.28
CA ILE A 45 7.55 -7.47 -11.45
C ILE A 45 6.60 -8.48 -10.80
N VAL A 46 6.28 -8.29 -9.52
CA VAL A 46 5.43 -9.20 -8.76
C VAL A 46 4.02 -9.28 -9.34
N LYS A 47 3.47 -8.16 -9.87
CA LYS A 47 2.15 -8.12 -10.50
C LYS A 47 2.06 -9.05 -11.72
N VAL A 48 3.11 -9.12 -12.55
CA VAL A 48 3.15 -10.03 -13.71
C VAL A 48 3.12 -11.49 -13.24
N PHE A 49 3.99 -11.85 -12.29
CA PHE A 49 4.04 -13.22 -11.76
C PHE A 49 2.75 -13.61 -11.01
N SER A 50 2.17 -12.71 -10.24
CA SER A 50 0.93 -12.97 -9.51
C SER A 50 -0.26 -13.15 -10.46
N GLY A 51 -0.29 -12.43 -11.58
CA GLY A 51 -1.29 -12.63 -12.63
C GLY A 51 -1.20 -14.04 -13.22
N TYR A 52 -0.01 -14.44 -13.66
CA TYR A 52 0.24 -15.78 -14.18
C TYR A 52 -0.13 -16.88 -13.18
N LEU A 53 0.32 -16.74 -11.93
CA LEU A 53 0.03 -17.71 -10.87
C LEU A 53 -1.47 -17.81 -10.57
N SER A 54 -2.15 -16.67 -10.55
CA SER A 54 -3.60 -16.57 -10.36
C SER A 54 -4.38 -17.34 -11.43
N ASP A 55 -3.96 -17.19 -12.69
CA ASP A 55 -4.59 -17.87 -13.82
C ASP A 55 -4.29 -19.38 -13.83
N ALA A 56 -3.04 -19.77 -13.51
CA ALA A 56 -2.64 -21.17 -13.44
C ALA A 56 -3.33 -21.92 -12.28
N TRP A 57 -3.54 -21.26 -11.13
CA TRP A 57 -4.19 -21.89 -9.97
C TRP A 57 -5.71 -21.86 -10.05
N GLY A 58 -6.31 -20.95 -10.82
CA GLY A 58 -7.75 -20.72 -10.85
C GLY A 58 -8.35 -20.25 -9.51
N ARG A 59 -7.51 -19.91 -8.53
CA ARG A 59 -7.91 -19.48 -7.19
C ARG A 59 -7.41 -18.07 -6.90
N ARG A 60 -8.23 -17.06 -7.18
CA ARG A 60 -7.85 -15.65 -7.06
C ARG A 60 -7.88 -15.13 -5.62
N LYS A 61 -8.90 -15.55 -4.82
CA LYS A 61 -9.12 -15.05 -3.45
C LYS A 61 -7.93 -15.22 -2.51
N PRO A 62 -7.23 -16.40 -2.44
CA PRO A 62 -6.10 -16.56 -1.53
C PRO A 62 -4.95 -15.58 -1.82
N LEU A 63 -4.65 -15.31 -3.09
CA LEU A 63 -3.61 -14.35 -3.47
C LEU A 63 -4.00 -12.92 -3.10
N VAL A 64 -5.27 -12.56 -3.28
CA VAL A 64 -5.79 -11.26 -2.88
C VAL A 64 -5.68 -11.07 -1.37
N LEU A 65 -6.12 -12.06 -0.56
CA LEU A 65 -6.04 -12.02 0.90
C LEU A 65 -4.60 -11.96 1.38
N LEU A 66 -3.72 -12.79 0.80
CA LEU A 66 -2.28 -12.78 1.12
C LEU A 66 -1.67 -11.40 0.84
N GLY A 67 -1.99 -10.77 -0.30
CA GLY A 67 -1.49 -9.46 -0.64
C GLY A 67 -1.97 -8.35 0.31
N TYR A 68 -3.24 -8.36 0.71
CA TYR A 68 -3.76 -7.43 1.72
C TYR A 68 -3.17 -7.69 3.11
N GLY A 69 -3.06 -8.96 3.53
CA GLY A 69 -2.47 -9.35 4.81
C GLY A 69 -1.00 -8.90 4.92
N LEU A 70 -0.19 -9.13 3.89
CA LEU A 70 1.21 -8.68 3.86
C LEU A 70 1.31 -7.14 3.95
N ALA A 71 0.47 -6.43 3.21
CA ALA A 71 0.42 -4.97 3.29
C ALA A 71 0.00 -4.48 4.69
N ALA A 72 -0.97 -5.10 5.34
CA ALA A 72 -1.37 -4.76 6.70
C ALA A 72 -0.27 -5.07 7.73
N LEU A 73 0.39 -6.22 7.61
CA LEU A 73 1.51 -6.61 8.49
C LEU A 73 2.73 -5.70 8.34
N SER A 74 2.95 -5.11 7.17
CA SER A 74 4.05 -4.16 6.96
C SER A 74 3.84 -2.83 7.70
N LYS A 75 2.59 -2.41 7.94
CA LYS A 75 2.28 -1.07 8.48
C LYS A 75 2.88 -0.80 9.86
N PRO A 76 2.81 -1.70 10.86
CA PRO A 76 3.42 -1.47 12.16
C PRO A 76 4.95 -1.37 12.12
N LEU A 77 5.59 -1.93 11.10
CA LEU A 77 7.05 -1.88 10.97
C LEU A 77 7.57 -0.46 10.72
N PHE A 78 6.78 0.42 10.09
CA PHE A 78 7.21 1.78 9.79
C PHE A 78 7.38 2.64 11.06
N PRO A 79 6.40 2.76 11.98
CA PRO A 79 6.59 3.53 13.21
C PRO A 79 7.59 2.89 14.18
N MET A 80 7.77 1.55 14.12
CA MET A 80 8.76 0.83 14.95
C MET A 80 10.18 0.89 14.40
N ALA A 81 10.38 1.38 13.18
CA ALA A 81 11.68 1.36 12.53
C ALA A 81 12.70 2.24 13.26
N GLY A 82 13.81 1.63 13.66
CA GLY A 82 14.98 2.30 14.24
C GLY A 82 16.12 2.46 13.25
N SER A 83 16.01 1.92 12.03
CA SER A 83 17.06 1.96 11.02
C SER A 83 16.49 2.05 9.61
N VAL A 84 17.30 2.54 8.67
CA VAL A 84 16.94 2.59 7.24
C VAL A 84 16.65 1.18 6.70
N SER A 85 17.40 0.17 7.13
CA SER A 85 17.17 -1.22 6.68
C SER A 85 15.80 -1.76 7.08
N THR A 86 15.29 -1.42 8.26
CA THR A 86 13.94 -1.79 8.69
C THR A 86 12.88 -1.11 7.81
N ILE A 87 13.07 0.15 7.47
CA ILE A 87 12.17 0.88 6.54
C ILE A 87 12.19 0.22 5.17
N VAL A 88 13.37 -0.12 4.63
CA VAL A 88 13.50 -0.82 3.34
C VAL A 88 12.72 -2.13 3.37
N ALA A 89 12.91 -2.94 4.40
CA ALA A 89 12.21 -4.22 4.54
C ALA A 89 10.69 -4.03 4.61
N ALA A 90 10.21 -3.08 5.43
CA ALA A 90 8.79 -2.75 5.54
C ALA A 90 8.21 -2.27 4.21
N ARG A 91 8.94 -1.40 3.48
CA ARG A 91 8.53 -0.86 2.19
C ARG A 91 8.46 -1.94 1.12
N LEU A 92 9.48 -2.79 1.01
CA LEU A 92 9.48 -3.90 0.07
C LEU A 92 8.36 -4.90 0.38
N LEU A 93 8.10 -5.21 1.65
CA LEU A 93 7.01 -6.09 2.06
C LEU A 93 5.63 -5.51 1.68
N ASP A 94 5.40 -4.23 1.93
CA ASP A 94 4.18 -3.52 1.53
C ASP A 94 3.97 -3.58 0.02
N ARG A 95 5.01 -3.26 -0.76
CA ARG A 95 4.97 -3.26 -2.21
C ARG A 95 4.84 -4.66 -2.81
N PHE A 96 5.47 -5.64 -2.22
CA PHE A 96 5.29 -7.05 -2.58
C PHE A 96 3.83 -7.48 -2.40
N GLY A 97 3.21 -7.13 -1.26
CA GLY A 97 1.78 -7.36 -1.03
C GLY A 97 0.89 -6.66 -2.08
N LYS A 98 1.21 -5.41 -2.45
CA LYS A 98 0.51 -4.67 -3.52
C LYS A 98 0.64 -5.37 -4.88
N GLY A 99 1.82 -5.86 -5.21
CA GLY A 99 2.09 -6.62 -6.43
C GLY A 99 1.29 -7.93 -6.50
N ILE A 100 1.31 -8.71 -5.40
CA ILE A 100 0.58 -9.99 -5.33
C ILE A 100 -0.92 -9.81 -5.54
N ARG A 101 -1.56 -8.81 -4.93
CA ARG A 101 -3.02 -8.65 -5.02
C ARG A 101 -3.50 -7.96 -6.30
N GLY A 102 -2.64 -7.22 -6.99
CA GLY A 102 -3.04 -6.32 -8.08
C GLY A 102 -3.77 -7.03 -9.21
N ALA A 103 -3.09 -7.94 -9.90
CA ALA A 103 -3.67 -8.66 -11.03
C ALA A 103 -4.79 -9.65 -10.61
N PRO A 104 -4.63 -10.48 -9.54
CA PRO A 104 -5.69 -11.36 -9.09
C PRO A 104 -6.97 -10.63 -8.65
N ARG A 105 -6.87 -9.44 -8.03
CA ARG A 105 -8.01 -8.61 -7.66
C ARG A 105 -8.79 -8.15 -8.89
N ASP A 106 -8.08 -7.62 -9.87
CA ASP A 106 -8.69 -7.12 -11.10
C ASP A 106 -9.38 -8.25 -11.88
N ALA A 107 -8.73 -9.40 -11.95
CA ALA A 107 -9.33 -10.60 -12.55
C ALA A 107 -10.55 -11.10 -11.77
N LEU A 108 -10.51 -11.10 -10.42
CA LEU A 108 -11.66 -11.47 -9.60
C LEU A 108 -12.87 -10.57 -9.85
N ILE A 109 -12.68 -9.26 -9.99
CA ILE A 109 -13.74 -8.31 -10.33
C ILE A 109 -14.33 -8.66 -11.70
N ALA A 110 -13.50 -8.96 -12.69
CA ALA A 110 -13.96 -9.34 -14.02
C ALA A 110 -14.76 -10.65 -14.02
N ASP A 111 -14.35 -11.63 -13.20
CA ASP A 111 -15.03 -12.94 -13.13
C ASP A 111 -16.44 -12.84 -12.50
N VAL A 112 -16.60 -12.02 -11.46
CA VAL A 112 -17.87 -11.92 -10.73
C VAL A 112 -18.82 -10.86 -11.28
N THR A 113 -18.35 -10.02 -12.22
CA THR A 113 -19.14 -8.90 -12.75
C THR A 113 -19.67 -9.21 -14.15
N PRO A 114 -20.99 -9.07 -14.40
CA PRO A 114 -21.57 -9.19 -15.73
C PRO A 114 -20.90 -8.25 -16.73
N VAL A 115 -20.70 -8.72 -17.97
CA VAL A 115 -19.97 -7.98 -19.02
C VAL A 115 -20.55 -6.57 -19.23
N ALA A 116 -21.87 -6.42 -19.17
CA ALA A 116 -22.57 -5.15 -19.40
C ALA A 116 -22.20 -4.04 -18.40
N ILE A 117 -21.75 -4.38 -17.18
CA ILE A 117 -21.44 -3.41 -16.10
C ILE A 117 -20.00 -3.48 -15.62
N ARG A 118 -19.11 -4.23 -16.29
CA ARG A 118 -17.68 -4.33 -15.91
C ARG A 118 -16.99 -2.98 -15.87
N GLY A 119 -17.28 -2.10 -16.83
CA GLY A 119 -16.73 -0.76 -16.85
C GLY A 119 -17.07 0.02 -15.58
N SER A 120 -18.33 -0.03 -15.13
CA SER A 120 -18.77 0.63 -13.89
C SER A 120 -18.11 0.02 -12.65
N ALA A 121 -17.93 -1.29 -12.59
CA ALA A 121 -17.26 -1.97 -11.47
C ALA A 121 -15.78 -1.56 -11.36
N PHE A 122 -15.05 -1.51 -12.48
CA PHE A 122 -13.68 -1.01 -12.51
C PHE A 122 -13.59 0.49 -12.20
N GLY A 123 -14.55 1.29 -12.71
CA GLY A 123 -14.65 2.72 -12.40
C GLY A 123 -14.86 2.96 -10.90
N LEU A 124 -15.78 2.23 -10.26
CA LEU A 124 -16.01 2.32 -8.82
C LEU A 124 -14.76 1.91 -8.02
N ARG A 125 -14.10 0.82 -8.41
CA ARG A 125 -12.85 0.41 -7.79
C ARG A 125 -11.80 1.51 -7.88
N GLN A 126 -11.60 2.06 -9.07
CA GLN A 126 -10.62 3.13 -9.29
C GLN A 126 -10.96 4.39 -8.51
N ALA A 127 -12.25 4.75 -8.43
CA ALA A 127 -12.70 5.86 -7.61
C ALA A 127 -12.37 5.65 -6.12
N MET A 128 -12.57 4.44 -5.59
CA MET A 128 -12.20 4.12 -4.21
C MET A 128 -10.69 4.16 -3.97
N ASP A 129 -9.87 3.65 -4.90
CA ASP A 129 -8.41 3.75 -4.85
C ASP A 129 -7.98 5.23 -4.84
N THR A 130 -8.53 6.05 -5.74
CA THR A 130 -8.22 7.49 -5.83
C THR A 130 -8.68 8.26 -4.58
N LEU A 131 -9.87 7.97 -4.05
CA LEU A 131 -10.34 8.57 -2.79
C LEU A 131 -9.39 8.25 -1.65
N GLY A 132 -8.94 7.00 -1.52
CA GLY A 132 -7.93 6.62 -0.53
C GLY A 132 -6.62 7.39 -0.71
N ALA A 133 -6.17 7.53 -1.96
CA ALA A 133 -4.95 8.25 -2.31
C ALA A 133 -5.02 9.77 -2.02
N VAL A 134 -6.19 10.36 -2.05
CA VAL A 134 -6.39 11.78 -1.68
C VAL A 134 -6.58 11.94 -0.17
N VAL A 135 -7.44 11.13 0.42
CA VAL A 135 -7.77 11.22 1.86
C VAL A 135 -6.57 10.87 2.73
N GLY A 136 -5.76 9.88 2.33
CA GLY A 136 -4.58 9.45 3.09
C GLY A 136 -3.61 10.59 3.42
N PRO A 137 -3.04 11.28 2.42
CA PRO A 137 -2.15 12.41 2.66
C PRO A 137 -2.80 13.56 3.42
N LEU A 138 -4.08 13.87 3.16
CA LEU A 138 -4.82 14.90 3.90
C LEU A 138 -4.94 14.54 5.38
N CYS A 139 -5.27 13.29 5.70
CA CYS A 139 -5.28 12.81 7.09
C CYS A 139 -3.88 12.86 7.72
N ALA A 140 -2.83 12.51 6.97
CA ALA A 140 -1.47 12.59 7.47
C ALA A 140 -1.07 14.03 7.81
N VAL A 141 -1.37 15.01 6.94
CA VAL A 141 -1.11 16.42 7.20
C VAL A 141 -1.91 16.93 8.40
N ALA A 142 -3.21 16.62 8.48
CA ALA A 142 -4.05 17.01 9.61
C ALA A 142 -3.52 16.43 10.94
N LEU A 143 -3.14 15.15 10.95
CA LEU A 143 -2.56 14.51 12.14
C LEU A 143 -1.18 15.08 12.49
N MET A 144 -0.36 15.43 11.51
CA MET A 144 0.93 16.11 11.76
C MET A 144 0.74 17.45 12.48
N THR A 145 -0.30 18.22 12.15
CA THR A 145 -0.60 19.48 12.87
C THR A 145 -1.09 19.22 14.29
N VAL A 146 -1.98 18.25 14.49
CA VAL A 146 -2.54 17.90 15.81
C VAL A 146 -1.50 17.27 16.73
N LEU A 147 -0.63 16.41 16.20
CA LEU A 147 0.41 15.68 16.94
C LEU A 147 1.75 16.43 16.97
N LEU A 148 1.76 17.73 16.72
CA LEU A 148 2.92 18.61 16.84
C LEU A 148 4.17 18.11 16.07
N GLY A 149 3.93 17.46 14.92
CA GLY A 149 5.00 16.98 14.05
C GLY A 149 5.57 15.60 14.41
N ASP A 150 4.95 14.85 15.34
CA ASP A 150 5.38 13.48 15.65
C ASP A 150 5.02 12.51 14.51
N ILE A 151 5.98 12.33 13.60
CA ILE A 151 5.82 11.44 12.43
C ILE A 151 5.49 10.00 12.86
N ARG A 152 6.10 9.51 13.94
CA ARG A 152 5.89 8.12 14.39
C ARG A 152 4.47 7.92 14.91
N ALA A 153 3.95 8.88 15.66
CA ALA A 153 2.57 8.86 16.12
C ALA A 153 1.60 8.83 14.92
N VAL A 154 1.81 9.68 13.90
CA VAL A 154 0.98 9.68 12.69
C VAL A 154 1.06 8.34 11.94
N LEU A 155 2.25 7.73 11.86
CA LEU A 155 2.41 6.41 11.23
C LEU A 155 1.65 5.30 11.99
N TRP A 156 1.51 5.40 13.33
CA TRP A 156 0.65 4.49 14.09
C TRP A 156 -0.83 4.64 13.72
N PHE A 157 -1.30 5.87 13.47
CA PHE A 157 -2.66 6.08 12.95
C PHE A 157 -2.86 5.48 11.56
N ALA A 158 -1.83 5.45 10.71
CA ALA A 158 -1.91 4.81 9.40
C ALA A 158 -2.09 3.28 9.47
N VAL A 159 -1.74 2.65 10.59
CA VAL A 159 -1.99 1.20 10.81
C VAL A 159 -3.48 0.89 10.88
N LEU A 160 -4.31 1.77 11.45
CA LEU A 160 -5.73 1.52 11.66
C LEU A 160 -6.49 1.23 10.35
N PRO A 161 -6.46 2.11 9.32
CA PRO A 161 -7.13 1.80 8.07
C PRO A 161 -6.52 0.58 7.37
N GLY A 162 -5.22 0.31 7.53
CA GLY A 162 -4.58 -0.89 7.01
C GLY A 162 -5.15 -2.18 7.62
N LEU A 163 -5.45 -2.19 8.91
CA LEU A 163 -6.06 -3.34 9.60
C LEU A 163 -7.55 -3.49 9.26
N ILE A 164 -8.28 -2.38 9.11
CA ILE A 164 -9.72 -2.41 8.72
C ILE A 164 -9.90 -2.99 7.32
N ALA A 165 -8.87 -2.90 6.48
CA ALA A 165 -8.90 -3.38 5.10
C ALA A 165 -8.76 -4.91 4.96
N VAL A 166 -8.44 -5.66 6.00
CA VAL A 166 -8.21 -7.12 5.98
C VAL A 166 -9.32 -7.85 6.69
#